data_c6b9cca4b62a501c6aa69c1a07230092
#
_entry.id   c6b9cca4b62a501c6aa69c1a07230092
#
_cell.length_a   1.000
_cell.length_b   1.000
_cell.length_c   1.000
_cell.angle_alpha   90.00
_cell.angle_beta   90.00
_cell.angle_gamma   90.00
#
_symmetry.space_group_name_H-M   'P 1'
#
loop_
_entity.id
_entity.type
_entity.pdbx_description
1 polymer ?
#
loop_
_entity_poly.entity_id
_entity_poly.type
_entity_poly.pdbx_seq_one_letter_code
_entity_poly.pdbx_strand_id
1 'polypeptide(L)'
;MTAPAAAISTDMEVIKTDIDGVVVIEPRVFRDARGYFFESYSQREFDEKVGPMRFVQDNESCSSRGVMRGLHFQRPPYAQAKLVRCVRGAVLDVAVDIRRGSPTYGRHVSCLLTEDNHRQFFVPRGFAHGFAVLSDTAVFQYKCDNYYHPEADGGISIVDPSLGIDWQIDPADAILSDKDKKHPVLAEFETPFEL
;
A
#
# COMPACT_ATOMS: atom_id res chain seq x y z
N MET A 1 -33.86 33.54 -4.85
CA MET A 1 -33.51 32.43 -3.96
C MET A 1 -32.79 31.39 -4.79
N THR A 2 -31.47 31.37 -4.77
CA THR A 2 -30.65 30.34 -5.44
C THR A 2 -30.72 29.09 -4.58
N ALA A 3 -31.20 27.98 -5.17
CA ALA A 3 -31.16 26.69 -4.53
C ALA A 3 -29.71 26.36 -4.13
N PRO A 4 -29.46 25.80 -2.94
CA PRO A 4 -28.11 25.38 -2.57
C PRO A 4 -27.64 24.35 -3.61
N ALA A 5 -26.45 24.58 -4.17
CA ALA A 5 -25.78 23.57 -4.99
C ALA A 5 -25.76 22.26 -4.18
N ALA A 6 -26.35 21.20 -4.72
CA ALA A 6 -26.28 19.89 -4.10
C ALA A 6 -24.80 19.58 -3.89
N ALA A 7 -24.41 19.34 -2.64
CA ALA A 7 -23.07 18.92 -2.32
C ALA A 7 -22.79 17.65 -3.15
N ILE A 8 -21.79 17.71 -4.02
CA ILE A 8 -21.37 16.55 -4.79
C ILE A 8 -20.80 15.58 -3.75
N SER A 9 -21.52 14.46 -3.52
CA SER A 9 -20.99 13.39 -2.66
C SER A 9 -19.72 12.84 -3.32
N THR A 10 -18.61 12.93 -2.62
CA THR A 10 -17.30 12.38 -3.03
C THR A 10 -17.12 10.95 -2.55
N ASP A 11 -18.20 10.31 -2.07
CA ASP A 11 -18.20 9.00 -1.44
C ASP A 11 -17.22 8.00 -2.07
N MET A 12 -16.26 7.54 -1.26
CA MET A 12 -15.38 6.44 -1.61
C MET A 12 -16.02 5.10 -1.28
N GLU A 13 -15.75 4.06 -2.06
CA GLU A 13 -16.08 2.68 -1.75
C GLU A 13 -14.91 2.01 -1.03
N VAL A 14 -15.20 1.26 0.04
CA VAL A 14 -14.21 0.48 0.80
C VAL A 14 -14.48 -1.00 0.59
N ILE A 15 -13.55 -1.68 -0.05
CA ILE A 15 -13.63 -3.10 -0.39
C ILE A 15 -12.74 -3.87 0.61
N LYS A 16 -13.36 -4.73 1.40
CA LYS A 16 -12.65 -5.63 2.32
C LYS A 16 -11.91 -6.70 1.53
N THR A 17 -10.75 -7.07 2.03
CA THR A 17 -9.95 -8.18 1.50
C THR A 17 -10.10 -9.44 2.37
N ASP A 18 -9.45 -10.53 1.95
CA ASP A 18 -9.45 -11.78 2.71
C ASP A 18 -8.59 -11.73 4.00
N ILE A 19 -7.86 -10.63 4.22
CA ILE A 19 -7.07 -10.40 5.43
C ILE A 19 -7.61 -9.18 6.16
N ASP A 20 -8.08 -9.39 7.37
CA ASP A 20 -8.71 -8.34 8.16
C ASP A 20 -7.79 -7.14 8.41
N GLY A 21 -8.37 -5.95 8.25
CA GLY A 21 -7.69 -4.66 8.37
C GLY A 21 -7.08 -4.14 7.06
N VAL A 22 -6.80 -5.00 6.07
CA VAL A 22 -6.33 -4.59 4.74
C VAL A 22 -7.53 -4.31 3.85
N VAL A 23 -7.60 -3.11 3.25
CA VAL A 23 -8.72 -2.73 2.39
C VAL A 23 -8.26 -2.05 1.10
N VAL A 24 -9.04 -2.23 0.04
CA VAL A 24 -8.94 -1.46 -1.20
C VAL A 24 -9.95 -0.33 -1.16
N ILE A 25 -9.55 0.87 -1.54
CA ILE A 25 -10.42 2.04 -1.61
C ILE A 25 -10.57 2.44 -3.07
N GLU A 26 -11.81 2.54 -3.54
CA GLU A 26 -12.15 3.06 -4.85
C GLU A 26 -12.76 4.47 -4.68
N PRO A 27 -12.05 5.53 -5.10
CA PRO A 27 -12.59 6.88 -5.04
C PRO A 27 -13.64 7.10 -6.13
N ARG A 28 -14.61 7.95 -5.86
CA ARG A 28 -15.53 8.41 -6.91
C ARG A 28 -14.82 9.40 -7.82
N VAL A 29 -14.67 9.04 -9.09
CA VAL A 29 -14.00 9.87 -10.11
C VAL A 29 -15.03 10.57 -10.98
N PHE A 30 -14.95 11.89 -11.06
CA PHE A 30 -15.77 12.74 -11.92
C PHE A 30 -15.00 13.07 -13.20
N ARG A 31 -15.58 12.80 -14.36
CA ARG A 31 -14.92 13.01 -15.66
C ARG A 31 -15.76 13.98 -16.51
N ASP A 32 -15.07 14.91 -17.19
CA ASP A 32 -15.66 15.82 -18.19
C ASP A 32 -14.64 16.13 -19.30
N ALA A 33 -14.98 17.08 -20.20
CA ALA A 33 -14.11 17.45 -21.32
C ALA A 33 -12.75 18.07 -20.89
N ARG A 34 -12.56 18.44 -19.62
CA ARG A 34 -11.32 19.00 -19.07
C ARG A 34 -10.41 17.93 -18.48
N GLY A 35 -10.91 16.68 -18.29
CA GLY A 35 -10.20 15.59 -17.66
C GLY A 35 -10.99 14.96 -16.51
N TYR A 36 -10.38 14.79 -15.35
CA TYR A 36 -11.04 14.20 -14.19
C TYR A 36 -10.76 14.97 -12.88
N PHE A 37 -11.64 14.78 -11.93
CA PHE A 37 -11.48 15.21 -10.54
C PHE A 37 -11.94 14.10 -9.60
N PHE A 38 -11.23 13.88 -8.53
CA PHE A 38 -11.67 13.06 -7.40
C PHE A 38 -11.02 13.54 -6.10
N GLU A 39 -11.67 13.27 -4.98
CA GLU A 39 -11.10 13.47 -3.66
C GLU A 39 -10.17 12.29 -3.36
N SER A 40 -8.86 12.55 -3.38
CA SER A 40 -7.86 11.49 -3.20
C SER A 40 -7.66 11.11 -1.73
N TYR A 41 -8.12 11.94 -0.79
CA TYR A 41 -8.15 11.67 0.64
C TYR A 41 -9.10 12.62 1.36
N SER A 42 -9.89 12.06 2.25
CA SER A 42 -10.72 12.80 3.21
C SER A 42 -10.55 12.14 4.59
N GLN A 43 -10.03 12.89 5.56
CA GLN A 43 -9.89 12.39 6.93
C GLN A 43 -11.22 11.91 7.49
N ARG A 44 -12.28 12.69 7.27
CA ARG A 44 -13.64 12.37 7.75
C ARG A 44 -14.12 11.03 7.17
N GLU A 45 -14.09 10.87 5.84
CA GLU A 45 -14.56 9.65 5.20
C GLU A 45 -13.71 8.43 5.56
N PHE A 46 -12.39 8.63 5.68
CA PHE A 46 -11.50 7.57 6.10
C PHE A 46 -11.83 7.09 7.52
N ASP A 47 -12.01 8.02 8.47
CA ASP A 47 -12.35 7.69 9.86
C ASP A 47 -13.72 6.99 9.97
N GLU A 48 -14.70 7.40 9.14
CA GLU A 48 -16.04 6.81 9.13
C GLU A 48 -16.09 5.41 8.51
N LYS A 49 -15.30 5.16 7.43
CA LYS A 49 -15.44 3.95 6.61
C LYS A 49 -14.34 2.92 6.84
N VAL A 50 -13.14 3.34 7.22
CA VAL A 50 -11.98 2.46 7.47
C VAL A 50 -11.67 2.40 8.96
N GLY A 51 -11.62 3.56 9.62
CA GLY A 51 -11.35 3.70 11.04
C GLY A 51 -10.50 4.93 11.35
N PRO A 52 -10.49 5.37 12.60
CA PRO A 52 -9.76 6.57 13.01
C PRO A 52 -8.26 6.40 12.77
N MET A 53 -7.70 7.27 11.92
CA MET A 53 -6.29 7.25 11.55
C MET A 53 -5.80 8.67 11.27
N ARG A 54 -4.64 9.04 11.81
CA ARG A 54 -4.02 10.32 11.51
C ARG A 54 -2.75 10.11 10.70
N PHE A 55 -2.77 10.49 9.43
CA PHE A 55 -1.56 10.51 8.60
C PHE A 55 -0.74 11.77 8.85
N VAL A 56 0.57 11.60 8.98
CA VAL A 56 1.51 12.66 9.39
C VAL A 56 2.68 12.85 8.41
N GLN A 57 2.85 11.95 7.44
CA GLN A 57 3.92 11.99 6.46
C GLN A 57 3.42 11.50 5.10
N ASP A 58 3.77 12.22 4.04
CA ASP A 58 3.55 11.82 2.65
C ASP A 58 4.89 11.55 1.98
N ASN A 59 4.95 10.49 1.16
CA ASN A 59 6.11 10.13 0.37
C ASN A 59 5.73 9.91 -1.09
N GLU A 60 6.69 10.18 -1.98
CA GLU A 60 6.56 9.88 -3.40
C GLU A 60 7.83 9.23 -3.92
N SER A 61 7.68 8.26 -4.81
CA SER A 61 8.80 7.66 -5.55
C SER A 61 8.46 7.52 -7.03
N CYS A 62 9.49 7.59 -7.87
CA CYS A 62 9.41 7.29 -9.29
C CYS A 62 10.36 6.12 -9.58
N SER A 63 9.86 5.11 -10.28
CA SER A 63 10.61 3.87 -10.56
C SER A 63 10.31 3.35 -11.96
N SER A 64 11.30 2.70 -12.58
CA SER A 64 11.15 2.04 -13.88
C SER A 64 10.58 0.62 -13.77
N ARG A 65 10.14 0.05 -14.89
CA ARG A 65 9.68 -1.34 -15.01
C ARG A 65 10.67 -2.31 -14.36
N GLY A 66 10.14 -3.30 -13.65
CA GLY A 66 10.93 -4.32 -12.99
C GLY A 66 11.46 -3.93 -11.60
N VAL A 67 11.43 -2.63 -11.25
CA VAL A 67 11.80 -2.23 -9.87
C VAL A 67 10.79 -2.80 -8.88
N MET A 68 11.33 -3.48 -7.87
CA MET A 68 10.58 -3.97 -6.73
C MET A 68 11.12 -3.31 -5.46
N ARG A 69 10.22 -2.87 -4.58
CA ARG A 69 10.56 -2.25 -3.30
C ARG A 69 9.80 -2.94 -2.19
N GLY A 70 10.49 -3.47 -1.21
CA GLY A 70 9.84 -4.19 -0.10
C GLY A 70 10.58 -5.46 0.32
N LEU A 71 9.92 -6.31 1.06
CA LEU A 71 8.70 -6.03 1.83
C LEU A 71 9.09 -5.33 3.14
N HIS A 72 8.68 -4.08 3.31
CA HIS A 72 9.16 -3.22 4.38
C HIS A 72 8.12 -3.01 5.49
N PHE A 73 8.63 -2.79 6.70
CA PHE A 73 7.86 -2.31 7.86
C PHE A 73 8.79 -1.50 8.78
N GLN A 74 8.22 -0.77 9.74
CA GLN A 74 8.96 -0.24 10.88
C GLN A 74 8.57 -1.01 12.15
N ARG A 75 9.58 -1.31 12.99
CA ARG A 75 9.36 -1.98 14.28
C ARG A 75 8.64 -1.06 15.26
N PRO A 76 7.81 -1.61 16.17
CA PRO A 76 7.29 -0.83 17.30
C PRO A 76 8.43 -0.18 18.12
N PRO A 77 8.22 1.01 18.69
CA PRO A 77 6.98 1.78 18.73
C PRO A 77 6.72 2.61 17.46
N TYR A 78 7.58 2.54 16.46
CA TYR A 78 7.56 3.38 15.26
C TYR A 78 6.80 2.75 14.07
N ALA A 79 6.04 1.68 14.33
CA ALA A 79 5.25 1.00 13.29
C ALA A 79 4.39 2.00 12.49
N GLN A 80 4.28 1.75 11.19
CA GLN A 80 3.53 2.60 10.25
C GLN A 80 2.40 1.83 9.58
N ALA A 81 1.20 2.41 9.59
CA ALA A 81 0.17 2.10 8.61
C ALA A 81 0.39 2.98 7.37
N LYS A 82 0.00 2.48 6.21
CA LYS A 82 0.21 3.17 4.93
C LYS A 82 -1.08 3.19 4.12
N LEU A 83 -1.36 4.35 3.50
CA LEU A 83 -2.38 4.47 2.46
C LEU A 83 -1.67 4.82 1.15
N VAL A 84 -1.67 3.91 0.20
CA VAL A 84 -0.84 3.98 -1.00
C VAL A 84 -1.67 4.08 -2.28
N ARG A 85 -1.11 4.69 -3.32
CA ARG A 85 -1.70 4.76 -4.66
C ARG A 85 -0.63 4.90 -5.75
N CYS A 86 -0.96 4.45 -6.97
CA CYS A 86 -0.19 4.75 -8.16
C CYS A 86 -0.76 6.00 -8.84
N VAL A 87 0.07 7.06 -8.96
CA VAL A 87 -0.35 8.35 -9.56
C VAL A 87 -0.14 8.32 -11.07
N ARG A 88 0.89 7.61 -11.52
CA ARG A 88 1.21 7.40 -12.94
C ARG A 88 1.71 5.98 -13.14
N GLY A 89 1.28 5.34 -14.23
CA GLY A 89 1.68 3.98 -14.57
C GLY A 89 0.89 2.92 -13.81
N ALA A 90 1.54 1.79 -13.52
CA ALA A 90 0.91 0.63 -12.89
C ALA A 90 1.91 -0.10 -11.97
N VAL A 91 1.43 -0.52 -10.80
CA VAL A 91 2.18 -1.36 -9.86
C VAL A 91 1.30 -2.49 -9.33
N LEU A 92 1.88 -3.64 -9.05
CA LEU A 92 1.30 -4.64 -8.18
C LEU A 92 1.75 -4.34 -6.76
N ASP A 93 0.81 -3.98 -5.90
CA ASP A 93 1.06 -3.68 -4.49
C ASP A 93 0.69 -4.88 -3.62
N VAL A 94 1.48 -5.18 -2.59
CA VAL A 94 1.33 -6.38 -1.78
C VAL A 94 1.51 -6.06 -0.29
N ALA A 95 0.59 -6.58 0.52
CA ALA A 95 0.66 -6.57 1.98
C ALA A 95 0.72 -8.00 2.51
N VAL A 96 1.73 -8.33 3.32
CA VAL A 96 1.91 -9.64 3.98
C VAL A 96 1.65 -9.50 5.45
N ASP A 97 0.77 -10.32 6.02
CA ASP A 97 0.51 -10.35 7.45
C ASP A 97 1.71 -10.96 8.21
N ILE A 98 2.34 -10.15 9.07
CA ILE A 98 3.47 -10.58 9.90
C ILE A 98 3.17 -10.52 11.40
N ARG A 99 1.89 -10.49 11.80
CA ARG A 99 1.45 -10.46 13.21
C ARG A 99 1.47 -11.88 13.79
N ARG A 100 2.25 -12.11 14.83
CA ARG A 100 2.27 -13.38 15.57
C ARG A 100 0.89 -13.66 16.17
N GLY A 101 0.41 -14.89 16.03
CA GLY A 101 -0.91 -15.30 16.48
C GLY A 101 -2.05 -14.98 15.51
N SER A 102 -1.78 -14.27 14.42
CA SER A 102 -2.78 -14.05 13.37
C SER A 102 -3.11 -15.35 12.63
N PRO A 103 -4.40 -15.65 12.37
CA PRO A 103 -4.80 -16.81 11.54
C PRO A 103 -4.34 -16.65 10.08
N THR A 104 -3.92 -15.46 9.68
CA THR A 104 -3.42 -15.15 8.33
C THR A 104 -1.93 -14.84 8.31
N TYR A 105 -1.18 -15.17 9.37
CA TYR A 105 0.27 -14.99 9.40
C TYR A 105 0.95 -15.64 8.17
N GLY A 106 1.79 -14.86 7.48
CA GLY A 106 2.47 -15.28 6.26
C GLY A 106 1.60 -15.27 4.99
N ARG A 107 0.29 -15.03 5.10
CA ARG A 107 -0.58 -14.81 3.92
C ARG A 107 -0.46 -13.38 3.42
N HIS A 108 -0.76 -13.18 2.15
CA HIS A 108 -0.70 -11.87 1.51
C HIS A 108 -1.99 -11.50 0.79
N VAL A 109 -2.16 -10.21 0.57
CA VAL A 109 -3.14 -9.62 -0.36
C VAL A 109 -2.38 -8.82 -1.40
N SER A 110 -2.76 -9.00 -2.67
CA SER A 110 -2.22 -8.21 -3.79
C SER A 110 -3.29 -7.30 -4.37
N CYS A 111 -2.91 -6.10 -4.78
CA CYS A 111 -3.80 -5.13 -5.42
C CYS A 111 -3.10 -4.47 -6.61
N LEU A 112 -3.72 -4.52 -7.79
CA LEU A 112 -3.25 -3.74 -8.94
C LEU A 112 -3.69 -2.28 -8.78
N LEU A 113 -2.71 -1.39 -8.66
CA LEU A 113 -2.88 0.05 -8.57
C LEU A 113 -2.39 0.70 -9.87
N THR A 114 -3.24 1.50 -10.51
CA THR A 114 -2.90 2.18 -11.77
C THR A 114 -3.38 3.64 -11.79
N GLU A 115 -2.79 4.44 -12.67
CA GLU A 115 -3.27 5.80 -12.92
C GLU A 115 -4.70 5.87 -13.43
N ASP A 116 -5.23 4.77 -14.04
CA ASP A 116 -6.57 4.73 -14.61
C ASP A 116 -7.63 4.30 -13.59
N ASN A 117 -7.30 3.34 -12.70
CA ASN A 117 -8.26 2.83 -11.72
C ASN A 117 -8.34 3.72 -10.47
N HIS A 118 -7.35 4.57 -10.23
CA HIS A 118 -7.25 5.47 -9.08
C HIS A 118 -7.42 4.78 -7.72
N ARG A 119 -7.35 3.44 -7.67
CA ARG A 119 -7.46 2.66 -6.44
C ARG A 119 -6.39 3.07 -5.45
N GLN A 120 -6.74 2.96 -4.19
CA GLN A 120 -5.82 3.09 -3.08
C GLN A 120 -5.84 1.80 -2.25
N PHE A 121 -4.72 1.49 -1.62
CA PHE A 121 -4.59 0.30 -0.80
C PHE A 121 -4.17 0.70 0.60
N PHE A 122 -4.97 0.35 1.59
CA PHE A 122 -4.65 0.59 2.98
C PHE A 122 -4.02 -0.65 3.60
N VAL A 123 -2.81 -0.48 4.11
CA VAL A 123 -2.01 -1.49 4.78
C VAL A 123 -1.83 -1.06 6.24
N PRO A 124 -2.46 -1.74 7.21
CA PRO A 124 -2.34 -1.39 8.62
C PRO A 124 -0.97 -1.73 9.19
N ARG A 125 -0.72 -1.33 10.44
CA ARG A 125 0.47 -1.75 11.19
C ARG A 125 0.46 -3.26 11.40
N GLY A 126 1.64 -3.88 11.44
CA GLY A 126 1.76 -5.32 11.57
C GLY A 126 1.79 -6.08 10.24
N PHE A 127 1.96 -5.34 9.15
CA PHE A 127 2.13 -5.89 7.81
C PHE A 127 3.48 -5.50 7.21
N ALA A 128 4.08 -6.41 6.45
CA ALA A 128 5.19 -6.10 5.56
C ALA A 128 4.60 -5.71 4.20
N HIS A 129 5.09 -4.61 3.63
CA HIS A 129 4.52 -3.95 2.46
C HIS A 129 5.56 -3.76 1.37
N GLY A 130 5.15 -3.98 0.13
CA GLY A 130 6.00 -3.75 -1.04
C GLY A 130 5.22 -3.71 -2.32
N PHE A 131 5.90 -3.34 -3.40
CA PHE A 131 5.30 -3.29 -4.73
C PHE A 131 6.30 -3.63 -5.84
N ALA A 132 5.76 -4.00 -6.99
CA ALA A 132 6.47 -4.23 -8.23
C ALA A 132 5.94 -3.32 -9.33
N VAL A 133 6.83 -2.70 -10.11
CA VAL A 133 6.47 -1.78 -11.20
C VAL A 133 6.21 -2.56 -12.48
N LEU A 134 4.98 -2.48 -13.00
CA LEU A 134 4.51 -3.22 -14.18
C LEU A 134 4.53 -2.39 -15.46
N SER A 135 4.46 -1.06 -15.38
CA SER A 135 4.55 -0.12 -16.49
C SER A 135 6.00 0.33 -16.73
N ASP A 136 6.28 1.02 -17.84
CA ASP A 136 7.64 1.53 -18.14
C ASP A 136 8.15 2.46 -17.05
N THR A 137 7.25 3.24 -16.45
CA THR A 137 7.54 4.11 -15.31
C THR A 137 6.30 4.14 -14.41
N ALA A 138 6.50 4.12 -13.09
CA ALA A 138 5.43 4.36 -12.13
C ALA A 138 5.83 5.47 -11.16
N VAL A 139 4.86 6.37 -10.89
CA VAL A 139 4.92 7.33 -9.76
C VAL A 139 4.00 6.82 -8.68
N PHE A 140 4.56 6.55 -7.53
CA PHE A 140 3.89 5.92 -6.41
C PHE A 140 3.92 6.84 -5.19
N GLN A 141 2.74 7.13 -4.64
CA GLN A 141 2.56 7.97 -3.47
C GLN A 141 1.96 7.18 -2.32
N TYR A 142 2.37 7.53 -1.09
CA TYR A 142 1.76 6.95 0.11
C TYR A 142 1.81 7.87 1.32
N LYS A 143 0.75 7.81 2.12
CA LYS A 143 0.64 8.45 3.44
C LYS A 143 1.05 7.45 4.51
N CYS A 144 1.71 7.95 5.57
CA CYS A 144 2.08 7.17 6.75
C CYS A 144 1.49 7.81 8.01
N ASP A 145 1.03 6.98 8.94
CA ASP A 145 0.47 7.41 10.23
C ASP A 145 1.55 7.65 11.31
N ASN A 146 2.81 7.44 10.97
CA ASN A 146 3.96 7.74 11.82
C ASN A 146 5.14 8.22 10.99
N TYR A 147 6.12 8.89 11.63
CA TYR A 147 7.32 9.36 10.95
C TYR A 147 8.30 8.22 10.63
N TYR A 148 9.16 8.45 9.66
CA TYR A 148 10.23 7.53 9.32
C TYR A 148 11.32 7.53 10.38
N HIS A 149 11.67 6.33 10.86
CA HIS A 149 12.74 6.07 11.82
C HIS A 149 13.71 5.03 11.25
N PRO A 150 14.89 5.43 10.76
CA PRO A 150 15.85 4.52 10.14
C PRO A 150 16.24 3.32 11.02
N GLU A 151 16.33 3.54 12.35
CA GLU A 151 16.69 2.51 13.34
C GLU A 151 15.58 1.46 13.53
N ALA A 152 14.33 1.80 13.18
CA ALA A 152 13.20 0.89 13.27
C ALA A 152 12.90 0.18 11.95
N ASP A 153 13.57 0.58 10.87
CA ASP A 153 13.35 0.03 9.55
C ASP A 153 13.69 -1.47 9.49
N GLY A 154 12.83 -2.24 8.87
CA GLY A 154 12.97 -3.68 8.71
C GLY A 154 12.25 -4.20 7.48
N GLY A 155 12.45 -5.47 7.18
CA GLY A 155 11.82 -6.12 6.04
C GLY A 155 11.95 -7.62 6.07
N ILE A 156 11.19 -8.26 5.19
CA ILE A 156 11.34 -9.66 4.80
C ILE A 156 11.61 -9.74 3.30
N SER A 157 12.20 -10.83 2.85
CA SER A 157 12.59 -11.00 1.45
C SER A 157 11.36 -10.91 0.53
N ILE A 158 11.39 -9.96 -0.39
CA ILE A 158 10.33 -9.76 -1.38
C ILE A 158 10.27 -10.92 -2.41
N VAL A 159 11.35 -11.68 -2.53
CA VAL A 159 11.46 -12.84 -3.41
C VAL A 159 11.39 -14.16 -2.66
N ASP A 160 10.89 -14.16 -1.42
CA ASP A 160 10.68 -15.39 -0.65
C ASP A 160 9.64 -16.29 -1.33
N PRO A 161 10.03 -17.49 -1.81
CA PRO A 161 9.10 -18.37 -2.53
C PRO A 161 8.00 -18.93 -1.63
N SER A 162 8.22 -18.96 -0.30
CA SER A 162 7.22 -19.47 0.65
C SER A 162 5.99 -18.58 0.76
N LEU A 163 6.10 -17.29 0.38
CA LEU A 163 4.99 -16.35 0.35
C LEU A 163 4.05 -16.60 -0.85
N GLY A 164 4.50 -17.28 -1.91
CA GLY A 164 3.69 -17.60 -3.08
C GLY A 164 3.16 -16.40 -3.85
N ILE A 165 3.85 -15.25 -3.79
CA ILE A 165 3.42 -14.01 -4.45
C ILE A 165 3.76 -14.09 -5.94
N ASP A 166 2.73 -13.96 -6.79
CA ASP A 166 2.91 -13.74 -8.23
C ASP A 166 3.10 -12.25 -8.49
N TRP A 167 4.35 -11.82 -8.63
CA TRP A 167 4.71 -10.43 -8.86
C TRP A 167 4.44 -9.93 -10.28
N GLN A 168 4.04 -10.82 -11.20
CA GLN A 168 3.80 -10.50 -12.62
C GLN A 168 5.03 -9.88 -13.33
N ILE A 169 6.21 -10.17 -12.81
CA ILE A 169 7.52 -9.79 -13.37
C ILE A 169 8.35 -11.05 -13.49
N ASP A 170 9.07 -11.21 -14.63
CA ASP A 170 10.08 -12.26 -14.73
C ASP A 170 11.15 -12.02 -13.64
N PRO A 171 11.48 -13.01 -12.82
CA PRO A 171 12.54 -12.87 -11.81
C PRO A 171 13.88 -12.38 -12.37
N ALA A 172 14.17 -12.64 -13.65
CA ALA A 172 15.37 -12.15 -14.32
C ALA A 172 15.36 -10.64 -14.57
N ASP A 173 14.17 -10.03 -14.64
CA ASP A 173 13.98 -8.58 -14.85
C ASP A 173 13.81 -7.81 -13.55
N ALA A 174 13.80 -8.48 -12.40
CA ALA A 174 13.58 -7.86 -11.08
C ALA A 174 14.77 -6.99 -10.68
N ILE A 175 14.50 -5.72 -10.37
CA ILE A 175 15.49 -4.74 -9.92
C ILE A 175 15.24 -4.44 -8.43
N LEU A 176 16.16 -4.88 -7.59
CA LEU A 176 16.12 -4.74 -6.14
C LEU A 176 17.26 -3.86 -5.64
N SER A 177 17.02 -3.10 -4.58
CA SER A 177 18.09 -2.42 -3.86
C SER A 177 19.00 -3.41 -3.14
N ASP A 178 20.24 -3.02 -2.85
CA ASP A 178 21.17 -3.86 -2.09
C ASP A 178 20.69 -4.12 -0.65
N LYS A 179 19.85 -3.25 -0.13
CA LYS A 179 19.18 -3.43 1.16
C LYS A 179 18.13 -4.54 1.06
N ASP A 180 17.25 -4.47 0.06
CA ASP A 180 16.13 -5.41 -0.09
C ASP A 180 16.60 -6.84 -0.36
N LYS A 181 17.75 -7.00 -1.04
CA LYS A 181 18.39 -8.31 -1.26
C LYS A 181 18.87 -9.00 0.02
N LYS A 182 19.03 -8.26 1.13
CA LYS A 182 19.57 -8.77 2.40
C LYS A 182 18.52 -9.12 3.44
N HIS A 183 17.24 -8.87 3.14
CA HIS A 183 16.18 -9.22 4.07
C HIS A 183 16.03 -10.74 4.22
N PRO A 184 15.76 -11.23 5.44
CA PRO A 184 15.55 -12.66 5.69
C PRO A 184 14.26 -13.15 5.03
N VAL A 185 14.20 -14.45 4.74
CA VAL A 185 12.95 -15.12 4.38
C VAL A 185 12.04 -15.22 5.61
N LEU A 186 10.72 -15.40 5.39
CA LEU A 186 9.72 -15.44 6.46
C LEU A 186 10.05 -16.50 7.53
N ALA A 187 10.60 -17.65 7.13
CA ALA A 187 10.96 -18.73 8.04
C ALA A 187 12.11 -18.38 9.01
N GLU A 188 12.95 -17.42 8.67
CA GLU A 188 14.08 -16.93 9.47
C GLU A 188 13.79 -15.61 10.17
N PHE A 189 12.58 -15.06 9.96
CA PHE A 189 12.18 -13.76 10.47
C PHE A 189 11.48 -13.87 11.81
N GLU A 190 11.99 -13.15 12.79
CA GLU A 190 11.33 -12.95 14.09
C GLU A 190 10.46 -11.70 14.04
N THR A 191 9.14 -11.89 14.03
CA THR A 191 8.21 -10.75 13.97
C THR A 191 8.17 -9.97 15.28
N PRO A 192 8.24 -8.63 15.21
CA PRO A 192 8.06 -7.77 16.39
C PRO A 192 6.58 -7.41 16.64
N PHE A 193 5.65 -8.00 15.89
CA PHE A 193 4.22 -7.68 15.97
C PHE A 193 3.44 -8.85 16.56
N GLU A 194 2.52 -8.52 17.44
CA GLU A 194 1.51 -9.42 18.02
C GLU A 194 0.13 -9.02 17.47
N LEU A 195 -0.82 -9.98 17.42
CA LEU A 195 -2.21 -9.71 17.02
C LEU A 195 -2.94 -8.95 18.13
#